data_1024e4070da4e3ffbb2552d95503bfd9
#
_entry.id   1024e4070da4e3ffbb2552d95503bfd9
#
_cell.length_a   1.000
_cell.length_b   1.000
_cell.length_c   1.000
_cell.angle_alpha   90.00
_cell.angle_beta   90.00
_cell.angle_gamma   90.00
#
_symmetry.space_group_name_H-M   'P 1'
#
loop_
_entity.id
_entity.type
_entity.pdbx_description
1 polymer ?
#
loop_
_entity_poly.entity_id
_entity_poly.type
_entity_poly.pdbx_seq_one_letter_code
_entity_poly.pdbx_strand_id
1 'polypeptide(L)'
;PIFETGDKFTVAVLTNIQEEGIAPLNSVAPMIRTELIRKKKGEIIAKELTGAISGSESLLSVAQKANAQVMDATDVSFSSFQIPGAGIEPKLISEVMTLQENQISKPIIGNQGVYVVVVNSKTVETATPEQIEAAKNSALQMNMTKIYYQTLPALIKKAGVTDARYKFY
;
A
#
# COMPACT_ATOMS: atom_id res chain seq x y z
N PRO A 1 -22.52 29.47 -0.78
CA PRO A 1 -21.75 30.36 -1.68
C PRO A 1 -21.74 29.79 -3.11
N ILE A 2 -21.64 30.66 -4.09
CA ILE A 2 -21.46 30.33 -5.49
C ILE A 2 -19.99 30.57 -5.80
N PHE A 3 -19.32 29.59 -6.37
CA PHE A 3 -17.92 29.67 -6.79
C PHE A 3 -17.84 29.62 -8.31
N GLU A 4 -17.09 30.52 -8.90
CA GLU A 4 -16.78 30.55 -10.31
C GLU A 4 -15.42 29.86 -10.52
N THR A 5 -15.41 28.83 -11.36
CA THR A 5 -14.19 28.07 -11.67
C THR A 5 -14.11 27.86 -13.18
N GLY A 6 -13.39 28.74 -13.86
CA GLY A 6 -13.38 28.80 -15.32
C GLY A 6 -14.79 29.07 -15.86
N ASP A 7 -15.27 28.22 -16.77
CA ASP A 7 -16.59 28.36 -17.39
C ASP A 7 -17.75 27.72 -16.59
N LYS A 8 -17.52 27.35 -15.32
CA LYS A 8 -18.52 26.65 -14.50
C LYS A 8 -18.83 27.41 -13.23
N PHE A 9 -20.12 27.49 -12.89
CA PHE A 9 -20.60 27.95 -11.60
C PHE A 9 -20.91 26.76 -10.70
N THR A 10 -20.29 26.72 -9.53
CA THR A 10 -20.50 25.67 -8.52
C THR A 10 -21.22 26.22 -7.32
N VAL A 11 -22.38 25.66 -6.98
CA VAL A 11 -23.08 25.98 -5.74
C VAL A 11 -22.70 24.95 -4.68
N ALA A 12 -22.14 25.41 -3.57
CA ALA A 12 -21.78 24.56 -2.45
C ALA A 12 -22.66 24.86 -1.24
N VAL A 13 -23.17 23.79 -0.62
CA VAL A 13 -23.94 23.85 0.62
C VAL A 13 -23.28 22.97 1.65
N LEU A 14 -22.98 23.50 2.83
CA LEU A 14 -22.49 22.73 3.95
C LEU A 14 -23.65 21.94 4.56
N THR A 15 -23.63 20.64 4.44
CA THR A 15 -24.70 19.75 4.94
C THR A 15 -24.40 19.14 6.30
N ASN A 16 -23.13 19.03 6.67
CA ASN A 16 -22.73 18.49 7.97
C ASN A 16 -21.31 18.93 8.34
N ILE A 17 -21.04 19.06 9.63
CA ILE A 17 -19.71 19.27 10.20
C ILE A 17 -19.39 18.05 11.04
N GLN A 18 -18.31 17.38 10.71
CA GLN A 18 -17.78 16.28 11.52
C GLN A 18 -16.62 16.82 12.38
N GLU A 19 -16.80 16.77 13.68
CA GLU A 19 -15.75 17.16 14.62
C GLU A 19 -14.60 16.14 14.64
N GLU A 20 -13.42 16.58 15.07
CA GLU A 20 -12.24 15.71 15.21
C GLU A 20 -12.52 14.67 16.30
N GLY A 21 -12.29 13.40 16.00
CA GLY A 21 -12.49 12.32 16.97
C GLY A 21 -12.73 10.96 16.31
N ILE A 22 -13.25 10.02 17.10
CA ILE A 22 -13.63 8.69 16.62
C ILE A 22 -14.94 8.81 15.83
N ALA A 23 -14.88 8.46 14.55
CA ALA A 23 -16.05 8.51 13.68
C ALA A 23 -17.17 7.56 14.18
N PRO A 24 -18.43 7.98 14.16
CA PRO A 24 -19.56 7.13 14.52
C PRO A 24 -19.63 5.88 13.63
N LEU A 25 -19.96 4.74 14.22
CA LEU A 25 -19.98 3.46 13.48
C LEU A 25 -20.88 3.49 12.25
N ASN A 26 -21.99 4.16 12.29
CA ASN A 26 -22.93 4.27 11.15
C ASN A 26 -22.31 4.97 9.94
N SER A 27 -21.40 5.92 10.15
CA SER A 27 -20.74 6.63 9.05
C SER A 27 -19.62 5.81 8.40
N VAL A 28 -18.96 4.93 9.14
CA VAL A 28 -17.83 4.11 8.66
C VAL A 28 -18.19 2.64 8.38
N ALA A 29 -19.36 2.19 8.82
CA ALA A 29 -19.81 0.80 8.69
C ALA A 29 -19.73 0.26 7.24
N PRO A 30 -20.12 0.99 6.17
CA PRO A 30 -20.01 0.49 4.81
C PRO A 30 -18.56 0.18 4.41
N MET A 31 -17.63 1.07 4.79
CA MET A 31 -16.21 0.90 4.50
C MET A 31 -15.62 -0.30 5.28
N ILE A 32 -15.90 -0.38 6.57
CA ILE A 32 -15.45 -1.48 7.43
C ILE A 32 -16.01 -2.81 6.93
N ARG A 33 -17.28 -2.84 6.52
CA ARG A 33 -17.92 -4.04 5.98
C ARG A 33 -17.20 -4.55 4.72
N THR A 34 -16.89 -3.65 3.81
CA THR A 34 -16.16 -3.97 2.58
C THR A 34 -14.78 -4.57 2.90
N GLU A 35 -14.06 -3.95 3.83
CA GLU A 35 -12.74 -4.41 4.27
C GLU A 35 -12.80 -5.80 4.92
N LEU A 36 -13.77 -6.03 5.81
CA LEU A 36 -13.97 -7.32 6.46
C LEU A 36 -14.36 -8.43 5.47
N ILE A 37 -15.20 -8.11 4.48
CA ILE A 37 -15.56 -9.06 3.42
C ILE A 37 -14.32 -9.42 2.62
N ARG A 38 -13.50 -8.42 2.22
CA ARG A 38 -12.25 -8.64 1.49
C ARG A 38 -11.31 -9.53 2.29
N LYS A 39 -11.11 -9.24 3.58
CA LYS A 39 -10.25 -10.04 4.46
C LYS A 39 -10.73 -11.49 4.56
N LYS A 40 -12.01 -11.71 4.81
CA LYS A 40 -12.58 -13.07 4.92
C LYS A 40 -12.50 -13.85 3.61
N LYS A 41 -12.74 -13.19 2.46
CA LYS A 41 -12.54 -13.82 1.15
C LYS A 41 -11.08 -14.22 0.95
N GLY A 42 -10.14 -13.35 1.31
CA GLY A 42 -8.71 -13.65 1.25
C GLY A 42 -8.31 -14.86 2.10
N GLU A 43 -8.85 -14.97 3.31
CA GLU A 43 -8.60 -16.10 4.20
C GLU A 43 -9.13 -17.44 3.61
N ILE A 44 -10.33 -17.41 3.01
CA ILE A 44 -10.92 -18.61 2.35
C ILE A 44 -10.05 -19.03 1.18
N ILE A 45 -9.72 -18.11 0.27
CA ILE A 45 -8.90 -18.39 -0.91
C ILE A 45 -7.50 -18.87 -0.48
N ALA A 46 -6.89 -18.28 0.54
CA ALA A 46 -5.60 -18.72 1.06
C ALA A 46 -5.64 -20.16 1.58
N LYS A 47 -6.74 -20.55 2.22
CA LYS A 47 -6.93 -21.93 2.67
C LYS A 47 -7.07 -22.91 1.49
N GLU A 48 -7.82 -22.54 0.45
CA GLU A 48 -7.97 -23.34 -0.77
C GLU A 48 -6.62 -23.48 -1.48
N LEU A 49 -5.87 -22.40 -1.63
CA LEU A 49 -4.53 -22.40 -2.21
C LEU A 49 -3.54 -23.24 -1.40
N THR A 50 -3.65 -23.23 -0.07
CA THR A 50 -2.83 -24.11 0.79
C THR A 50 -3.09 -25.58 0.46
N GLY A 51 -4.36 -25.95 0.24
CA GLY A 51 -4.73 -27.28 -0.22
C GLY A 51 -4.18 -27.61 -1.62
N ALA A 52 -4.22 -26.65 -2.54
CA ALA A 52 -3.68 -26.82 -3.89
C ALA A 52 -2.16 -26.97 -3.92
N ILE A 53 -1.42 -26.28 -3.06
CA ILE A 53 0.04 -26.39 -2.91
C ILE A 53 0.41 -27.77 -2.40
N SER A 54 -0.38 -28.33 -1.50
CA SER A 54 -0.12 -29.66 -0.94
C SER A 54 -0.13 -30.73 -2.05
N GLY A 55 0.98 -31.42 -2.23
CA GLY A 55 1.16 -32.41 -3.29
C GLY A 55 1.28 -31.85 -4.71
N SER A 56 1.69 -30.57 -4.83
CA SER A 56 2.05 -29.96 -6.12
C SER A 56 3.56 -29.76 -6.20
N GLU A 57 4.16 -30.15 -7.31
CA GLU A 57 5.60 -30.04 -7.55
C GLU A 57 5.99 -28.75 -8.30
N SER A 58 5.00 -28.06 -8.87
CA SER A 58 5.25 -26.84 -9.65
C SER A 58 4.14 -25.80 -9.46
N LEU A 59 4.49 -24.53 -9.68
CA LEU A 59 3.53 -23.42 -9.65
C LEU A 59 2.40 -23.64 -10.68
N LEU A 60 2.72 -24.20 -11.85
CA LEU A 60 1.73 -24.50 -12.89
C LEU A 60 0.68 -25.51 -12.39
N SER A 61 1.10 -26.55 -11.67
CA SER A 61 0.16 -27.52 -11.10
C SER A 61 -0.72 -26.93 -10.00
N VAL A 62 -0.20 -26.00 -9.20
CA VAL A 62 -0.99 -25.23 -8.24
C VAL A 62 -2.03 -24.38 -8.97
N ALA A 63 -1.62 -23.67 -10.02
CA ALA A 63 -2.50 -22.82 -10.80
C ALA A 63 -3.65 -23.60 -11.45
N GLN A 64 -3.36 -24.77 -12.02
CA GLN A 64 -4.38 -25.67 -12.60
C GLN A 64 -5.41 -26.12 -11.55
N LYS A 65 -4.94 -26.57 -10.38
CA LYS A 65 -5.83 -26.99 -9.28
C LYS A 65 -6.70 -25.84 -8.74
N ALA A 66 -6.15 -24.62 -8.71
CA ALA A 66 -6.83 -23.44 -8.22
C ALA A 66 -7.63 -22.69 -9.30
N ASN A 67 -7.61 -23.16 -10.56
CA ASN A 67 -8.18 -22.46 -11.71
C ASN A 67 -7.69 -21.00 -11.81
N ALA A 68 -6.39 -20.80 -11.60
CA ALA A 68 -5.73 -19.51 -11.59
C ALA A 68 -4.76 -19.37 -12.77
N GLN A 69 -4.34 -18.14 -13.07
CA GLN A 69 -3.35 -17.85 -14.10
C GLN A 69 -1.97 -17.69 -13.49
N VAL A 70 -0.95 -18.16 -14.20
CA VAL A 70 0.46 -17.90 -13.88
C VAL A 70 0.91 -16.71 -14.70
N MET A 71 1.57 -15.77 -14.07
CA MET A 71 2.15 -14.56 -14.70
C MET A 71 3.59 -14.43 -14.27
N ASP A 72 4.44 -13.98 -15.20
CA ASP A 72 5.83 -13.67 -14.92
C ASP A 72 5.97 -12.19 -14.53
N ALA A 73 6.79 -11.94 -13.53
CA ALA A 73 7.17 -10.60 -13.10
C ALA A 73 8.70 -10.51 -13.02
N THR A 74 9.28 -9.55 -13.72
CA THR A 74 10.71 -9.28 -13.74
C THR A 74 11.04 -8.01 -12.98
N ASP A 75 12.29 -7.88 -12.54
CA ASP A 75 12.85 -6.67 -11.94
C ASP A 75 12.09 -6.17 -10.70
N VAL A 76 11.54 -7.09 -9.91
CA VAL A 76 10.87 -6.77 -8.65
C VAL A 76 11.92 -6.47 -7.58
N SER A 77 11.87 -5.29 -7.00
CA SER A 77 12.77 -4.82 -5.94
C SER A 77 12.00 -4.18 -4.78
N PHE A 78 12.65 -3.89 -3.67
CA PHE A 78 12.01 -3.14 -2.56
C PHE A 78 11.55 -1.73 -2.96
N SER A 79 12.18 -1.13 -3.98
CA SER A 79 11.79 0.18 -4.51
C SER A 79 10.66 0.10 -5.53
N SER A 80 10.23 -1.11 -5.93
CA SER A 80 9.12 -1.28 -6.85
C SER A 80 7.84 -0.81 -6.23
N PHE A 81 7.15 0.12 -6.89
CA PHE A 81 5.86 0.63 -6.43
C PHE A 81 4.72 -0.37 -6.71
N GLN A 82 4.86 -1.14 -7.78
CA GLN A 82 3.88 -2.12 -8.21
C GLN A 82 4.56 -3.36 -8.81
N ILE A 83 3.84 -4.47 -8.84
CA ILE A 83 4.25 -5.70 -9.51
C ILE A 83 3.43 -5.82 -10.80
N PRO A 84 4.08 -6.04 -11.96
CA PRO A 84 3.37 -6.30 -13.21
C PRO A 84 2.33 -7.43 -13.04
N GLY A 85 1.09 -7.17 -13.44
CA GLY A 85 -0.01 -8.11 -13.31
C GLY A 85 -0.67 -8.22 -11.93
N ALA A 86 -0.02 -7.79 -10.85
CA ALA A 86 -0.58 -7.83 -9.49
C ALA A 86 -0.94 -6.43 -8.93
N GLY A 87 -0.35 -5.35 -9.47
CA GLY A 87 -0.61 -3.98 -9.01
C GLY A 87 0.18 -3.61 -7.75
N ILE A 88 -0.40 -2.75 -6.90
CA ILE A 88 0.25 -2.22 -5.70
C ILE A 88 0.10 -3.21 -4.56
N GLU A 89 1.10 -4.05 -4.37
CA GLU A 89 1.12 -5.14 -3.40
C GLU A 89 2.38 -5.14 -2.52
N PRO A 90 2.52 -4.19 -1.58
CA PRO A 90 3.74 -4.04 -0.78
C PRO A 90 4.03 -5.28 0.07
N LYS A 91 2.99 -5.97 0.55
CA LYS A 91 3.16 -7.21 1.31
C LYS A 91 3.73 -8.32 0.43
N LEU A 92 3.26 -8.44 -0.82
CA LEU A 92 3.80 -9.42 -1.76
C LEU A 92 5.27 -9.13 -2.07
N ILE A 93 5.66 -7.86 -2.28
CA ILE A 93 7.05 -7.46 -2.50
C ILE A 93 7.92 -7.88 -1.29
N SER A 94 7.49 -7.58 -0.06
CA SER A 94 8.25 -7.92 1.13
C SER A 94 8.46 -9.43 1.32
N GLU A 95 7.43 -10.22 1.05
CA GLU A 95 7.50 -11.68 1.15
C GLU A 95 8.42 -12.28 0.06
N VAL A 96 8.29 -11.81 -1.20
CA VAL A 96 9.15 -12.26 -2.32
C VAL A 96 10.65 -12.05 -2.01
N MET A 97 10.99 -10.92 -1.36
CA MET A 97 12.40 -10.64 -1.01
C MET A 97 12.98 -11.63 -0.01
N THR A 98 12.14 -12.24 0.83
CA THR A 98 12.59 -13.21 1.85
C THR A 98 12.58 -14.66 1.36
N LEU A 99 11.86 -14.96 0.26
CA LEU A 99 11.76 -16.32 -0.28
C LEU A 99 13.11 -16.80 -0.83
N GLN A 100 13.31 -18.10 -0.77
CA GLN A 100 14.43 -18.75 -1.45
C GLN A 100 14.07 -19.04 -2.92
N GLU A 101 15.08 -19.14 -3.76
CA GLU A 101 14.89 -19.49 -5.17
C GLU A 101 14.29 -20.90 -5.33
N ASN A 102 13.45 -21.05 -6.34
CA ASN A 102 12.80 -22.30 -6.73
C ASN A 102 11.91 -22.94 -5.64
N GLN A 103 11.51 -22.17 -4.64
CA GLN A 103 10.59 -22.62 -3.60
C GLN A 103 9.21 -22.00 -3.79
N ILE A 104 8.16 -22.83 -3.76
CA ILE A 104 6.77 -22.37 -3.78
C ILE A 104 6.46 -21.70 -2.43
N SER A 105 5.97 -20.47 -2.47
CA SER A 105 5.57 -19.73 -1.27
C SER A 105 4.31 -20.29 -0.63
N LYS A 106 4.08 -19.91 0.63
CA LYS A 106 2.74 -19.99 1.22
C LYS A 106 1.82 -18.96 0.53
N PRO A 107 0.49 -19.14 0.61
CA PRO A 107 -0.44 -18.14 0.11
C PRO A 107 -0.24 -16.79 0.80
N ILE A 108 -0.06 -15.73 0.03
CA ILE A 108 0.17 -14.36 0.48
C ILE A 108 -1.11 -13.57 0.23
N ILE A 109 -1.78 -13.14 1.29
CA ILE A 109 -2.98 -12.31 1.16
C ILE A 109 -2.54 -10.86 0.95
N GLY A 110 -2.75 -10.37 -0.25
CA GLY A 110 -2.43 -9.00 -0.66
C GLY A 110 -3.64 -8.06 -0.59
N ASN A 111 -3.51 -6.90 -1.24
CA ASN A 111 -4.56 -5.89 -1.28
C ASN A 111 -5.66 -6.23 -2.30
N GLN A 112 -5.27 -6.75 -3.46
CA GLN A 112 -6.18 -7.03 -4.57
C GLN A 112 -6.48 -8.51 -4.76
N GLY A 113 -5.63 -9.40 -4.20
CA GLY A 113 -5.76 -10.84 -4.38
C GLY A 113 -4.99 -11.66 -3.37
N VAL A 114 -5.01 -12.98 -3.61
CA VAL A 114 -4.16 -13.93 -2.88
C VAL A 114 -3.20 -14.54 -3.88
N TYR A 115 -1.93 -14.52 -3.54
CA TYR A 115 -0.84 -14.87 -4.44
C TYR A 115 -0.05 -16.06 -3.92
N VAL A 116 0.39 -16.90 -4.83
CA VAL A 116 1.41 -17.93 -4.60
C VAL A 116 2.51 -17.68 -5.60
N VAL A 117 3.73 -17.58 -5.15
CA VAL A 117 4.86 -17.19 -6.00
C VAL A 117 6.02 -18.17 -5.89
N VAL A 118 6.82 -18.21 -6.93
CA VAL A 118 8.14 -18.85 -6.99
C VAL A 118 9.13 -17.82 -7.47
N VAL A 119 10.24 -17.70 -6.79
CA VAL A 119 11.36 -16.84 -7.21
C VAL A 119 12.28 -17.70 -8.07
N ASN A 120 12.38 -17.38 -9.35
CA ASN A 120 13.23 -18.14 -10.29
C ASN A 120 14.71 -17.76 -10.13
N SER A 121 14.99 -16.47 -9.90
CA SER A 121 16.36 -16.00 -9.68
C SER A 121 16.36 -14.74 -8.82
N LYS A 122 17.40 -14.56 -8.04
CA LYS A 122 17.68 -13.39 -7.22
C LYS A 122 19.03 -12.80 -7.60
N THR A 123 19.05 -11.52 -7.89
CA THR A 123 20.30 -10.77 -8.01
C THR A 123 20.52 -9.97 -6.73
N VAL A 124 21.57 -10.26 -6.01
CA VAL A 124 21.98 -9.49 -4.84
C VAL A 124 23.18 -8.62 -5.24
N GLU A 125 22.93 -7.34 -5.42
CA GLU A 125 23.99 -6.37 -5.65
C GLU A 125 24.54 -5.91 -4.29
N THR A 126 25.85 -6.04 -4.12
CA THR A 126 26.53 -5.46 -2.95
C THR A 126 26.75 -3.97 -3.24
N ALA A 127 26.12 -3.11 -2.44
CA ALA A 127 26.30 -1.68 -2.58
C ALA A 127 27.76 -1.26 -2.33
N THR A 128 28.30 -0.44 -3.21
CA THR A 128 29.64 0.14 -2.99
C THR A 128 29.62 1.17 -1.85
N PRO A 129 30.77 1.46 -1.22
CA PRO A 129 30.85 2.49 -0.18
C PRO A 129 30.31 3.85 -0.65
N GLU A 130 30.53 4.21 -1.92
CA GLU A 130 30.04 5.46 -2.52
C GLU A 130 28.50 5.45 -2.63
N GLN A 131 27.91 4.34 -3.01
CA GLN A 131 26.45 4.19 -3.09
C GLN A 131 25.81 4.27 -1.69
N ILE A 132 26.45 3.69 -0.67
CA ILE A 132 26.00 3.78 0.73
C ILE A 132 26.04 5.23 1.20
N GLU A 133 27.12 5.95 0.92
CA GLU A 133 27.29 7.36 1.30
C GLU A 133 26.26 8.26 0.56
N ALA A 134 26.04 8.03 -0.72
CA ALA A 134 25.02 8.73 -1.49
C ALA A 134 23.59 8.48 -0.92
N ALA A 135 23.28 7.25 -0.54
CA ALA A 135 22.01 6.91 0.09
C ALA A 135 21.82 7.59 1.45
N LYS A 136 22.89 7.65 2.29
CA LYS A 136 22.85 8.38 3.56
C LYS A 136 22.61 9.87 3.34
N ASN A 137 23.32 10.48 2.40
CA ASN A 137 23.14 11.89 2.08
C ASN A 137 21.73 12.21 1.56
N SER A 138 21.17 11.34 0.71
CA SER A 138 19.80 11.45 0.24
C SER A 138 18.79 11.34 1.38
N ALA A 139 18.97 10.37 2.29
CA ALA A 139 18.12 10.20 3.46
C ALA A 139 18.19 11.41 4.42
N LEU A 140 19.39 11.98 4.61
CA LEU A 140 19.59 13.18 5.40
C LEU A 140 18.85 14.38 4.80
N GLN A 141 18.99 14.61 3.51
CA GLN A 141 18.29 15.67 2.77
C GLN A 141 16.77 15.53 2.90
N MET A 142 16.25 14.31 2.73
CA MET A 142 14.82 14.04 2.87
C MET A 142 14.32 14.32 4.30
N ASN A 143 15.10 13.95 5.32
CA ASN A 143 14.76 14.23 6.71
C ASN A 143 14.81 15.73 7.02
N MET A 144 15.78 16.46 6.52
CA MET A 144 15.86 17.92 6.66
C MET A 144 14.65 18.60 6.01
N THR A 145 14.24 18.15 4.83
CA THR A 145 13.04 18.63 4.15
C THR A 145 11.77 18.39 5.00
N LYS A 146 11.63 17.19 5.56
CA LYS A 146 10.52 16.87 6.47
C LYS A 146 10.51 17.78 7.70
N ILE A 147 11.66 17.98 8.34
CA ILE A 147 11.79 18.86 9.50
C ILE A 147 11.35 20.29 9.12
N TYR A 148 11.83 20.80 8.00
CA TYR A 148 11.51 22.16 7.56
C TYR A 148 10.01 22.37 7.33
N TYR A 149 9.35 21.44 6.63
CA TYR A 149 7.93 21.59 6.26
C TYR A 149 6.95 21.11 7.34
N GLN A 150 7.35 20.22 8.25
CA GLN A 150 6.44 19.64 9.24
C GLN A 150 6.56 20.25 10.64
N THR A 151 7.72 20.83 10.98
CA THR A 151 7.95 21.35 12.34
C THR A 151 7.04 22.53 12.65
N LEU A 152 6.94 23.52 11.76
CA LEU A 152 6.12 24.70 12.00
C LEU A 152 4.63 24.35 12.09
N PRO A 153 4.01 23.59 11.18
CA PRO A 153 2.64 23.13 11.33
C PRO A 153 2.40 22.33 12.62
N ALA A 154 3.35 21.48 13.02
CA ALA A 154 3.26 20.73 14.26
C ALA A 154 3.29 21.64 15.50
N LEU A 155 4.14 22.66 15.50
CA LEU A 155 4.20 23.66 16.57
C LEU A 155 2.92 24.50 16.65
N ILE A 156 2.38 24.94 15.51
CA ILE A 156 1.11 25.65 15.41
C ILE A 156 -0.02 24.80 15.99
N LYS A 157 -0.09 23.53 15.59
CA LYS A 157 -1.09 22.57 16.10
C LYS A 157 -0.92 22.35 17.61
N LYS A 158 0.31 22.15 18.09
CA LYS A 158 0.60 21.94 19.52
C LYS A 158 0.29 23.17 20.37
N ALA A 159 0.52 24.36 19.84
CA ALA A 159 0.24 25.63 20.53
C ALA A 159 -1.24 26.02 20.49
N GLY A 160 -2.09 25.30 19.76
CA GLY A 160 -3.52 25.61 19.63
C GLY A 160 -3.77 26.96 18.94
N VAL A 161 -2.87 27.41 18.05
CA VAL A 161 -3.01 28.68 17.34
C VAL A 161 -4.23 28.63 16.42
N THR A 162 -5.15 29.59 16.63
CA THR A 162 -6.32 29.77 15.77
C THR A 162 -6.11 30.98 14.87
N ASP A 163 -6.17 30.80 13.57
CA ASP A 163 -6.12 31.91 12.61
C ASP A 163 -7.48 32.58 12.53
N ALA A 164 -7.57 33.79 13.07
CA ALA A 164 -8.79 34.59 13.06
C ALA A 164 -8.72 35.75 12.07
N ARG A 165 -7.73 35.81 11.18
CA ARG A 165 -7.54 36.93 10.22
C ARG A 165 -8.75 37.13 9.32
N TYR A 166 -9.48 36.06 8.99
CA TYR A 166 -10.72 36.13 8.18
C TYR A 166 -11.82 37.02 8.80
N LYS A 167 -11.69 37.40 10.10
CA LYS A 167 -12.63 38.32 10.77
C LYS A 167 -12.35 39.79 10.48
N PHE A 168 -11.18 40.08 9.91
CA PHE A 168 -10.69 41.47 9.72
C PHE A 168 -10.50 41.83 8.24
N TYR A 169 -10.66 40.87 7.33
CA TYR A 169 -10.53 41.05 5.88
C TYR A 169 -11.73 40.51 5.11
#